data_1de1acd11b88dcb8ed26697ac3c64d79
#
_entry.id   1de1acd11b88dcb8ed26697ac3c64d79
#
_cell.length_a   1.000
_cell.length_b   1.000
_cell.length_c   1.000
_cell.angle_alpha   90.00
_cell.angle_beta   90.00
_cell.angle_gamma   90.00
#
_symmetry.space_group_name_H-M   'P 1'
#
loop_
_entity.id
_entity.type
_entity.pdbx_description
1 polymer ?
#
loop_
_entity_poly.entity_id
_entity_poly.type
_entity_poly.pdbx_seq_one_letter_code
_entity_poly.pdbx_strand_id
1 'polypeptide(L)'
;MRDRRAPEAWFRDRAALALIGRRYLPWLAALSLGWEIVQLPLYTIWDHPNAGYIAYAVLHCTVGDVLIGLASLLAALLATRAGTIEQWNHAAVTCVLIGVGVGYTAYSEWTNTVLRASWTYSVLMPTIRITGVELGLSPLLQWIVVPPVALWLARRSHRQPEVT
;
A
#
# COMPACT_ATOMS: atom_id res chain seq x y z
N MET A 1 1.71 -40.69 16.51
CA MET A 1 2.63 -39.57 16.81
C MET A 1 2.57 -38.62 15.61
N ARG A 2 1.84 -37.49 15.72
CA ARG A 2 1.84 -36.48 14.64
C ARG A 2 3.17 -35.74 14.71
N ASP A 3 3.94 -35.85 13.64
CA ASP A 3 5.18 -35.11 13.44
C ASP A 3 4.85 -33.61 13.50
N ARG A 4 5.17 -32.95 14.63
CA ARG A 4 5.00 -31.49 14.78
C ARG A 4 6.21 -30.81 14.15
N ARG A 5 6.30 -30.85 12.82
CA ARG A 5 7.20 -29.93 12.14
C ARG A 5 6.77 -28.52 12.47
N ALA A 6 7.74 -27.70 12.88
CA ALA A 6 7.48 -26.28 13.09
C ALA A 6 6.81 -25.70 11.83
N PRO A 7 5.80 -24.84 11.96
CA PRO A 7 5.14 -24.26 10.80
C PRO A 7 6.17 -23.56 9.90
N GLU A 8 6.18 -23.93 8.63
CA GLU A 8 7.08 -23.35 7.64
C GLU A 8 6.76 -21.85 7.52
N ALA A 9 7.78 -21.01 7.66
CA ALA A 9 7.59 -19.57 7.60
C ALA A 9 7.30 -19.12 6.16
N TRP A 10 6.43 -18.09 5.98
CA TRP A 10 6.00 -17.58 4.69
C TRP A 10 7.15 -17.29 3.71
N PHE A 11 8.32 -16.86 4.19
CA PHE A 11 9.48 -16.54 3.35
C PHE A 11 10.21 -17.78 2.78
N ARG A 12 9.82 -18.98 3.21
CA ARG A 12 10.26 -20.25 2.63
C ARG A 12 9.19 -20.89 1.72
N ASP A 13 7.96 -20.41 1.82
CA ASP A 13 6.85 -20.87 0.99
C ASP A 13 6.90 -20.22 -0.40
N ARG A 14 7.19 -21.01 -1.41
CA ARG A 14 7.25 -20.56 -2.82
C ARG A 14 5.91 -20.00 -3.31
N ALA A 15 4.79 -20.52 -2.82
CA ALA A 15 3.46 -20.03 -3.19
C ALA A 15 3.20 -18.64 -2.61
N ALA A 16 3.59 -18.40 -1.35
CA ALA A 16 3.51 -17.07 -0.73
C ALA A 16 4.40 -16.05 -1.47
N LEU A 17 5.64 -16.41 -1.78
CA LEU A 17 6.55 -15.53 -2.52
C LEU A 17 6.04 -15.22 -3.94
N ALA A 18 5.49 -16.22 -4.63
CA ALA A 18 4.90 -16.04 -5.96
C ALA A 18 3.64 -15.15 -5.89
N LEU A 19 2.78 -15.32 -4.88
CA LEU A 19 1.63 -14.44 -4.67
C LEU A 19 2.08 -13.00 -4.44
N ILE A 20 3.07 -12.77 -3.59
CA ILE A 20 3.58 -11.41 -3.31
C ILE A 20 4.17 -10.80 -4.59
N GLY A 21 5.16 -11.46 -5.21
CA GLY A 21 5.94 -10.87 -6.29
C GLY A 21 5.19 -10.80 -7.63
N ARG A 22 4.42 -11.84 -7.99
CA ARG A 22 3.81 -11.94 -9.32
C ARG A 22 2.35 -11.48 -9.38
N ARG A 23 1.69 -11.27 -8.23
CA ARG A 23 0.27 -10.91 -8.18
C ARG A 23 0.02 -9.67 -7.34
N TYR A 24 0.43 -9.67 -6.08
CA TYR A 24 0.18 -8.53 -5.19
C TYR A 24 0.88 -7.26 -5.67
N LEU A 25 2.18 -7.31 -5.97
CA LEU A 25 2.93 -6.12 -6.41
C LEU A 25 2.40 -5.53 -7.73
N PRO A 26 2.09 -6.29 -8.79
CA PRO A 26 1.47 -5.72 -9.99
C PRO A 26 0.11 -5.07 -9.74
N TRP A 27 -0.77 -5.70 -8.93
CA TRP A 27 -2.05 -5.09 -8.57
C TRP A 27 -1.87 -3.85 -7.72
N LEU A 28 -0.95 -3.88 -6.75
CA LEU A 28 -0.62 -2.72 -5.93
C LEU A 28 -0.13 -1.56 -6.80
N ALA A 29 0.80 -1.81 -7.72
CA ALA A 29 1.33 -0.79 -8.61
C ALA A 29 0.24 -0.19 -9.52
N ALA A 30 -0.61 -1.02 -10.12
CA ALA A 30 -1.67 -0.55 -11.01
C ALA A 30 -2.73 0.28 -10.25
N LEU A 31 -3.13 -0.18 -9.06
CA LEU A 31 -4.12 0.52 -8.24
C LEU A 31 -3.56 1.81 -7.63
N SER A 32 -2.29 1.81 -7.18
CA SER A 32 -1.61 3.02 -6.69
C SER A 32 -1.47 4.04 -7.80
N LEU A 33 -1.03 3.65 -9.00
CA LEU A 33 -0.96 4.56 -10.14
C LEU A 33 -2.33 5.18 -10.47
N GLY A 34 -3.39 4.36 -10.48
CA GLY A 34 -4.75 4.86 -10.68
C GLY A 34 -5.16 5.86 -9.60
N TRP A 35 -4.83 5.57 -8.32
CA TRP A 35 -5.10 6.46 -7.21
C TRP A 35 -4.34 7.78 -7.33
N GLU A 36 -3.04 7.73 -7.64
CA GLU A 36 -2.20 8.93 -7.84
C GLU A 36 -2.75 9.85 -8.94
N ILE A 37 -3.23 9.26 -10.04
CA ILE A 37 -3.85 10.04 -11.12
C ILE A 37 -5.17 10.68 -10.65
N VAL A 38 -6.02 9.93 -9.95
CA VAL A 38 -7.34 10.43 -9.51
C VAL A 38 -7.20 11.49 -8.42
N GLN A 39 -6.24 11.35 -7.50
CA GLN A 39 -6.04 12.33 -6.43
C GLN A 39 -5.23 13.56 -6.83
N LEU A 40 -4.61 13.58 -8.02
CA LEU A 40 -3.72 14.64 -8.48
C LEU A 40 -4.34 16.06 -8.36
N PRO A 41 -5.63 16.31 -8.69
CA PRO A 41 -6.26 17.62 -8.51
C PRO A 41 -6.38 18.09 -7.06
N LEU A 42 -6.18 17.18 -6.09
CA LEU A 42 -6.21 17.50 -4.65
C LEU A 42 -4.90 18.14 -4.18
N TYR A 43 -3.87 18.19 -5.02
CA TYR A 43 -2.59 18.82 -4.75
C TYR A 43 -2.33 19.99 -5.70
N THR A 44 -1.64 21.02 -5.23
CA THR A 44 -1.31 22.19 -6.06
C THR A 44 -0.37 21.88 -7.24
N ILE A 45 0.29 20.74 -7.21
CA ILE A 45 1.12 20.26 -8.33
C ILE A 45 0.33 20.05 -9.61
N TRP A 46 -1.00 19.86 -9.51
CA TRP A 46 -1.89 19.78 -10.67
C TRP A 46 -1.79 20.98 -11.61
N ASP A 47 -1.60 22.17 -11.04
CA ASP A 47 -1.52 23.43 -11.78
C ASP A 47 -0.09 23.77 -12.26
N HIS A 48 0.86 22.83 -12.11
CA HIS A 48 2.23 23.05 -12.50
C HIS A 48 2.37 23.13 -14.03
N PRO A 49 3.06 24.15 -14.60
CA PRO A 49 3.10 24.41 -16.04
C PRO A 49 3.86 23.30 -16.82
N ASN A 50 4.68 22.52 -16.16
CA ASN A 50 5.47 21.44 -16.78
C ASN A 50 4.80 20.09 -16.56
N ALA A 51 4.14 19.55 -17.60
CA ALA A 51 3.51 18.23 -17.56
C ALA A 51 4.50 17.08 -17.29
N GLY A 52 5.76 17.21 -17.71
CA GLY A 52 6.80 16.23 -17.39
C GLY A 52 7.12 16.14 -15.90
N TYR A 53 7.07 17.27 -15.20
CA TYR A 53 7.22 17.30 -13.74
C TYR A 53 6.03 16.64 -13.04
N ILE A 54 4.80 16.87 -13.51
CA ILE A 54 3.60 16.21 -12.99
C ILE A 54 3.72 14.69 -13.18
N ALA A 55 4.07 14.24 -14.40
CA ALA A 55 4.25 12.81 -14.68
C ALA A 55 5.35 12.17 -13.81
N TYR A 56 6.47 12.87 -13.61
CA TYR A 56 7.52 12.43 -12.69
C TYR A 56 7.00 12.27 -11.26
N ALA A 57 6.25 13.25 -10.76
CA ALA A 57 5.70 13.21 -9.41
C ALA A 57 4.76 12.01 -9.21
N VAL A 58 3.83 11.78 -10.15
CA VAL A 58 2.92 10.62 -10.12
C VAL A 58 3.68 9.31 -10.10
N LEU A 59 4.68 9.15 -10.98
CA LEU A 59 5.48 7.92 -11.04
C LEU A 59 6.32 7.74 -9.77
N HIS A 60 6.91 8.81 -9.25
CA HIS A 60 7.71 8.79 -8.03
C HIS A 60 6.87 8.36 -6.82
N CYS A 61 5.67 8.95 -6.66
CA CYS A 61 4.74 8.57 -5.59
C CYS A 61 4.28 7.11 -5.76
N THR A 62 3.91 6.69 -6.98
CA THR A 62 3.52 5.29 -7.24
C THR A 62 4.62 4.31 -6.85
N VAL A 63 5.88 4.59 -7.18
CA VAL A 63 7.02 3.73 -6.77
C VAL A 63 7.16 3.73 -5.25
N GLY A 64 7.03 4.88 -4.61
CA GLY A 64 7.00 5.00 -3.15
C GLY A 64 5.92 4.13 -2.53
N ASP A 65 4.70 4.19 -3.05
CA ASP A 65 3.55 3.39 -2.58
C ASP A 65 3.80 1.89 -2.69
N VAL A 66 4.39 1.45 -3.81
CA VAL A 66 4.73 0.03 -4.00
C VAL A 66 5.75 -0.43 -2.94
N LEU A 67 6.75 0.38 -2.66
CA LEU A 67 7.77 0.07 -1.63
C LEU A 67 7.15 0.05 -0.23
N ILE A 68 6.33 1.04 0.10
CA ILE A 68 5.65 1.13 1.41
C ILE A 68 4.66 -0.03 1.54
N GLY A 69 3.88 -0.33 0.50
CA GLY A 69 2.91 -1.42 0.52
C GLY A 69 3.56 -2.80 0.63
N LEU A 70 4.71 -3.00 -0.01
CA LEU A 70 5.51 -4.21 0.19
C LEU A 70 6.02 -4.28 1.63
N ALA A 71 6.64 -3.23 2.14
CA ALA A 71 7.17 -3.18 3.51
C ALA A 71 6.05 -3.41 4.55
N SER A 72 4.88 -2.80 4.35
CA SER A 72 3.71 -2.96 5.22
C SER A 72 3.17 -4.40 5.20
N LEU A 73 3.14 -5.05 4.02
CA LEU A 73 2.74 -6.47 3.93
C LEU A 73 3.76 -7.37 4.63
N LEU A 74 5.05 -7.15 4.41
CA LEU A 74 6.11 -7.94 5.08
C LEU A 74 6.05 -7.75 6.61
N ALA A 75 5.87 -6.53 7.09
CA ALA A 75 5.68 -6.24 8.51
C ALA A 75 4.44 -6.96 9.07
N ALA A 76 3.33 -6.97 8.32
CA ALA A 76 2.11 -7.67 8.71
C ALA A 76 2.32 -9.19 8.81
N LEU A 77 3.00 -9.80 7.84
CA LEU A 77 3.31 -11.23 7.86
C LEU A 77 4.23 -11.61 9.02
N LEU A 78 5.20 -10.77 9.34
CA LEU A 78 6.09 -10.96 10.50
C LEU A 78 5.32 -10.80 11.82
N ALA A 79 4.55 -9.73 11.98
CA ALA A 79 3.80 -9.44 13.20
C ALA A 79 2.75 -10.51 13.52
N THR A 80 2.11 -11.05 12.48
CA THR A 80 1.11 -12.13 12.60
C THR A 80 1.73 -13.53 12.67
N ARG A 81 3.06 -13.64 12.58
CA ARG A 81 3.79 -14.92 12.51
C ARG A 81 3.21 -15.83 11.43
N ALA A 82 2.96 -15.28 10.25
CA ALA A 82 2.36 -16.00 9.14
C ALA A 82 3.21 -17.22 8.74
N GLY A 83 2.55 -18.35 8.56
CA GLY A 83 3.12 -19.58 8.03
C GLY A 83 3.02 -19.66 6.50
N THR A 84 2.72 -20.86 5.97
CA THR A 84 2.38 -21.03 4.55
C THR A 84 1.14 -20.21 4.18
N ILE A 85 0.93 -19.94 2.89
CA ILE A 85 -0.16 -19.08 2.41
C ILE A 85 -1.55 -19.53 2.90
N GLU A 86 -1.76 -20.83 3.07
CA GLU A 86 -3.01 -21.39 3.58
C GLU A 86 -3.24 -21.09 5.07
N GLN A 87 -2.18 -20.80 5.80
CA GLN A 87 -2.20 -20.53 7.24
C GLN A 87 -2.33 -19.05 7.57
N TRP A 88 -2.34 -18.16 6.56
CA TRP A 88 -2.45 -16.74 6.82
C TRP A 88 -3.78 -16.37 7.48
N ASN A 89 -3.72 -15.74 8.63
CA ASN A 89 -4.88 -15.04 9.18
C ASN A 89 -5.09 -13.74 8.42
N HIS A 90 -5.86 -13.82 7.32
CA HIS A 90 -6.03 -12.71 6.39
C HIS A 90 -6.59 -11.45 7.03
N ALA A 91 -7.49 -11.57 8.02
CA ALA A 91 -8.02 -10.41 8.73
C ALA A 91 -6.92 -9.70 9.52
N ALA A 92 -6.14 -10.46 10.31
CA ALA A 92 -5.03 -9.91 11.08
C ALA A 92 -3.95 -9.30 10.17
N VAL A 93 -3.56 -10.00 9.08
CA VAL A 93 -2.60 -9.48 8.09
C VAL A 93 -3.11 -8.18 7.49
N THR A 94 -4.37 -8.12 7.07
CA THR A 94 -4.96 -6.91 6.47
C THR A 94 -5.03 -5.75 7.48
N CYS A 95 -5.43 -6.00 8.72
CA CYS A 95 -5.46 -4.96 9.76
C CYS A 95 -4.08 -4.36 10.03
N VAL A 96 -3.04 -5.20 10.17
CA VAL A 96 -1.67 -4.72 10.38
C VAL A 96 -1.14 -4.00 9.14
N LEU A 97 -1.40 -4.52 7.94
CA LEU A 97 -1.04 -3.89 6.67
C LEU A 97 -1.61 -2.45 6.58
N ILE A 98 -2.91 -2.28 6.86
CA ILE A 98 -3.56 -0.96 6.90
C ILE A 98 -2.92 -0.07 7.96
N GLY A 99 -2.77 -0.58 9.19
CA GLY A 99 -2.22 0.20 10.30
C GLY A 99 -0.82 0.73 10.03
N VAL A 100 0.07 -0.11 9.48
CA VAL A 100 1.43 0.28 9.09
C VAL A 100 1.41 1.30 7.96
N GLY A 101 0.61 1.06 6.91
CA GLY A 101 0.50 1.96 5.76
C GLY A 101 -0.05 3.34 6.15
N VAL A 102 -1.17 3.38 6.87
CA VAL A 102 -1.77 4.64 7.37
C VAL A 102 -0.80 5.38 8.30
N GLY A 103 -0.16 4.68 9.23
CA GLY A 103 0.80 5.28 10.16
C GLY A 103 2.00 5.91 9.44
N TYR A 104 2.58 5.17 8.48
CA TYR A 104 3.68 5.71 7.67
C TYR A 104 3.23 6.91 6.84
N THR A 105 2.07 6.83 6.21
CA THR A 105 1.55 7.93 5.36
C THR A 105 1.23 9.17 6.18
N ALA A 106 0.63 9.03 7.35
CA ALA A 106 0.42 10.18 8.25
C ALA A 106 1.75 10.86 8.62
N TYR A 107 2.79 10.07 8.91
CA TYR A 107 4.13 10.60 9.15
C TYR A 107 4.74 11.26 7.90
N SER A 108 4.59 10.63 6.73
CA SER A 108 5.10 11.16 5.45
C SER A 108 4.39 12.45 5.05
N GLU A 109 3.07 12.53 5.16
CA GLU A 109 2.29 13.74 4.91
C GLU A 109 2.72 14.88 5.82
N TRP A 110 2.83 14.63 7.14
CA TRP A 110 3.33 15.63 8.06
C TRP A 110 4.73 16.12 7.68
N THR A 111 5.64 15.19 7.39
CA THR A 111 7.03 15.55 7.04
C THR A 111 7.09 16.39 5.76
N ASN A 112 6.32 16.03 4.75
CA ASN A 112 6.41 16.65 3.43
C ASN A 112 5.57 17.93 3.31
N THR A 113 4.47 18.04 4.04
CA THR A 113 3.63 19.25 4.01
C THR A 113 4.10 20.31 5.01
N VAL A 114 4.59 19.91 6.20
CA VAL A 114 4.94 20.84 7.29
C VAL A 114 6.45 21.09 7.37
N LEU A 115 7.27 20.01 7.39
CA LEU A 115 8.71 20.18 7.64
C LEU A 115 9.49 20.52 6.37
N ARG A 116 9.17 19.88 5.24
CA ARG A 116 9.89 20.03 3.97
C ARG A 116 9.20 20.96 2.99
N ALA A 117 7.90 21.17 3.14
CA ALA A 117 7.07 21.92 2.19
C ALA A 117 7.24 21.44 0.73
N SER A 118 7.39 20.11 0.56
CA SER A 118 7.63 19.49 -0.75
C SER A 118 6.40 19.54 -1.64
N TRP A 119 5.21 19.54 -1.04
CA TRP A 119 3.91 19.72 -1.72
C TRP A 119 2.90 20.39 -0.79
N THR A 120 1.86 20.93 -1.38
CA THR A 120 0.77 21.58 -0.67
C THR A 120 -0.57 21.07 -1.20
N TYR A 121 -1.59 21.11 -0.34
CA TYR A 121 -2.94 20.72 -0.73
C TYR A 121 -3.62 21.84 -1.52
N SER A 122 -4.42 21.44 -2.51
CA SER A 122 -5.36 22.36 -3.15
C SER A 122 -6.58 22.57 -2.24
N VAL A 123 -7.42 23.53 -2.60
CA VAL A 123 -8.69 23.79 -1.89
C VAL A 123 -9.69 22.63 -1.97
N LEU A 124 -9.46 21.68 -2.86
CA LEU A 124 -10.29 20.50 -3.05
C LEU A 124 -9.91 19.34 -2.12
N MET A 125 -8.74 19.40 -1.44
CA MET A 125 -8.30 18.33 -0.55
C MET A 125 -9.13 18.32 0.73
N PRO A 126 -9.91 17.25 0.99
CA PRO A 126 -10.49 17.10 2.31
C PRO A 126 -9.39 16.77 3.32
N THR A 127 -9.35 17.51 4.41
CA THR A 127 -8.30 17.36 5.43
C THR A 127 -8.89 16.98 6.79
N ILE A 128 -8.08 16.36 7.62
CA ILE A 128 -8.35 16.11 9.04
C ILE A 128 -7.25 16.76 9.88
N ARG A 129 -7.63 17.43 10.97
CA ARG A 129 -6.67 18.03 11.90
C ARG A 129 -6.44 17.11 13.09
N ILE A 130 -5.20 16.65 13.27
CA ILE A 130 -4.79 15.79 14.37
C ILE A 130 -3.64 16.50 15.12
N THR A 131 -3.81 16.78 16.41
CA THR A 131 -2.80 17.46 17.26
C THR A 131 -2.23 18.76 16.67
N GLY A 132 -3.07 19.51 15.94
CA GLY A 132 -2.66 20.77 15.30
C GLY A 132 -2.06 20.60 13.89
N VAL A 133 -1.81 19.39 13.44
CA VAL A 133 -1.33 19.09 12.08
C VAL A 133 -2.51 18.78 11.18
N GLU A 134 -2.50 19.35 9.98
CA GLU A 134 -3.51 19.13 8.95
C GLU A 134 -3.00 18.05 7.97
N LEU A 135 -3.76 16.96 7.85
CA LEU A 135 -3.42 15.80 7.01
C LEU A 135 -4.49 15.62 5.93
N GLY A 136 -4.06 15.37 4.70
CA GLY A 136 -4.96 15.03 3.59
C GLY A 136 -5.65 13.69 3.80
N LEU A 137 -6.96 13.65 3.59
CA LEU A 137 -7.72 12.38 3.72
C LEU A 137 -7.47 11.43 2.57
N SER A 138 -7.24 11.93 1.34
CA SER A 138 -7.03 11.06 0.18
C SER A 138 -5.84 10.11 0.34
N PRO A 139 -4.63 10.56 0.71
CA PRO A 139 -3.50 9.65 0.92
C PRO A 139 -3.72 8.67 2.09
N LEU A 140 -4.47 9.05 3.13
CA LEU A 140 -4.81 8.12 4.21
C LEU A 140 -5.81 7.06 3.76
N LEU A 141 -6.84 7.43 2.99
CA LEU A 141 -7.83 6.52 2.44
C LEU A 141 -7.21 5.54 1.44
N GLN A 142 -6.20 5.95 0.70
CA GLN A 142 -5.44 5.07 -0.19
C GLN A 142 -4.99 3.80 0.54
N TRP A 143 -4.46 3.92 1.75
CA TRP A 143 -3.95 2.78 2.52
C TRP A 143 -5.04 1.90 3.12
N ILE A 144 -6.25 2.43 3.29
CA ILE A 144 -7.42 1.65 3.72
C ILE A 144 -8.00 0.86 2.54
N VAL A 145 -7.84 1.34 1.31
CA VAL A 145 -8.49 0.77 0.11
C VAL A 145 -7.51 -0.02 -0.75
N VAL A 146 -6.42 0.61 -1.21
CA VAL A 146 -5.57 0.07 -2.28
C VAL A 146 -4.85 -1.23 -1.88
N PRO A 147 -4.09 -1.30 -0.77
CA PRO A 147 -3.38 -2.53 -0.44
C PRO A 147 -4.30 -3.71 -0.08
N PRO A 148 -5.43 -3.54 0.66
CA PRO A 148 -6.38 -4.62 0.87
C PRO A 148 -7.02 -5.14 -0.41
N VAL A 149 -7.40 -4.25 -1.34
CA VAL A 149 -7.97 -4.63 -2.63
C VAL A 149 -6.91 -5.36 -3.47
N ALA A 150 -5.67 -4.87 -3.52
CA ALA A 150 -4.57 -5.53 -4.21
C ALA A 150 -4.34 -6.96 -3.67
N LEU A 151 -4.33 -7.12 -2.34
CA LEU A 151 -4.16 -8.43 -1.70
C LEU A 151 -5.34 -9.37 -2.01
N TRP A 152 -6.56 -8.85 -1.99
CA TRP A 152 -7.75 -9.62 -2.33
C TRP A 152 -7.75 -10.09 -3.80
N LEU A 153 -7.40 -9.20 -4.76
CA LEU A 153 -7.27 -9.55 -6.18
C LEU A 153 -6.16 -10.59 -6.41
N ALA A 154 -5.01 -10.40 -5.77
CA ALA A 154 -3.89 -11.34 -5.85
C ALA A 154 -4.30 -12.75 -5.43
N ARG A 155 -5.12 -12.87 -4.37
CA ARG A 155 -5.62 -14.16 -3.87
C ARG A 155 -6.69 -14.78 -4.76
N ARG A 156 -7.61 -13.97 -5.32
CA ARG A 156 -8.62 -14.49 -6.26
C ARG A 156 -7.97 -15.16 -7.46
N SER A 157 -7.00 -14.49 -8.06
CA SER A 157 -6.24 -15.04 -9.19
C SER A 157 -5.43 -16.30 -8.84
N HIS A 158 -5.07 -16.50 -7.55
CA HIS A 158 -4.36 -17.69 -7.10
C HIS A 158 -5.27 -18.94 -7.02
N ARG A 159 -6.58 -18.74 -6.80
CA ARG A 159 -7.57 -19.82 -6.63
C ARG A 159 -8.16 -20.32 -7.95
N GLN A 160 -7.94 -19.66 -9.08
CA GLN A 160 -8.35 -20.14 -10.39
C GLN A 160 -7.25 -21.02 -10.94
N PRO A 161 -7.48 -22.36 -11.15
CA PRO A 161 -6.56 -23.19 -11.91
C PRO A 161 -6.48 -22.61 -13.33
N GLU A 162 -5.26 -22.56 -13.89
CA GLU A 162 -5.09 -22.24 -15.30
C GLU A 162 -5.90 -23.26 -16.11
N VAL A 163 -6.97 -22.79 -16.73
CA VAL A 163 -7.72 -23.58 -17.72
C VAL A 163 -6.86 -23.55 -18.99
N THR A 164 -6.01 -24.54 -19.12
CA THR A 164 -5.29 -24.87 -20.37
C THR A 164 -6.20 -25.60 -21.30
#